data_24668eb801f5810c7db1782d66d0877e
#
_entry.id   24668eb801f5810c7db1782d66d0877e
#
_cell.length_a   1.000
_cell.length_b   1.000
_cell.length_c   1.000
_cell.angle_alpha   90.00
_cell.angle_beta   90.00
_cell.angle_gamma   90.00
#
_symmetry.space_group_name_H-M   'P 1'
#
loop_
_entity.id
_entity.type
_entity.pdbx_description
1 polymer ?
#
loop_
_entity_poly.entity_id
_entity_poly.type
_entity_poly.pdbx_seq_one_letter_code
_entity_poly.pdbx_strand_id
1 'polypeptide(L)'
;MIEVRGLTMRYGRTVAVDDLTFTVKPGLVTGFLGPNGAGKSTTMRAVLGLEIPAAGEALVDGHAYASLRRPMRTMGALLDAGAVHGGRTARAHLGCLARSNGIDSRRVAAVLDQVGLAEVADRRIGGFSLGMKQRLGIAAALLGDPAVLMFDEPLNGLDPEGIRWIRDLLRSLAGEGRTVLLSSHLMNELALTAEHVVVIGRGRLIADTPTGALAAQFQRDVLVRSADPERLAEILRAHGVSVAPEDASDTGMHGTGMHGTGGLFVRGMDAAEIGELALRAGIALRELTPRSASLEEAFMELTEDSVEYGAGPAARSAAVSEVAR
;
A
#
# COMPACT_ATOMS: atom_id res chain seq x y z
N MET A 1 -1.84 -15.25 -12.39
CA MET A 1 -2.61 -14.00 -12.60
C MET A 1 -3.87 -14.02 -11.75
N ILE A 2 -4.30 -12.87 -11.19
CA ILE A 2 -5.63 -12.76 -10.55
C ILE A 2 -6.48 -11.83 -11.41
N GLU A 3 -7.71 -12.23 -11.70
CA GLU A 3 -8.67 -11.45 -12.46
C GLU A 3 -9.96 -11.29 -11.63
N VAL A 4 -10.39 -10.05 -11.47
CA VAL A 4 -11.66 -9.69 -10.83
C VAL A 4 -12.51 -8.99 -11.88
N ARG A 5 -13.71 -9.50 -12.14
CA ARG A 5 -14.59 -9.03 -13.24
C ARG A 5 -16.00 -8.76 -12.72
N GLY A 6 -16.37 -7.50 -12.65
CA GLY A 6 -17.70 -7.05 -12.23
C GLY A 6 -18.10 -7.55 -10.84
N LEU A 7 -17.12 -7.72 -9.94
CA LEU A 7 -17.33 -8.33 -8.64
C LEU A 7 -18.24 -7.46 -7.78
N THR A 8 -19.35 -8.03 -7.31
CA THR A 8 -20.28 -7.37 -6.38
C THR A 8 -20.48 -8.25 -5.15
N MET A 9 -20.20 -7.68 -3.96
CA MET A 9 -20.36 -8.37 -2.67
C MET A 9 -21.39 -7.64 -1.81
N ARG A 10 -22.36 -8.38 -1.27
CA ARG A 10 -23.45 -7.85 -0.47
C ARG A 10 -23.61 -8.58 0.86
N TYR A 11 -23.78 -7.82 1.93
CA TYR A 11 -24.11 -8.32 3.27
C TYR A 11 -25.46 -7.71 3.70
N GLY A 12 -26.52 -8.45 3.52
CA GLY A 12 -27.86 -7.94 3.72
C GLY A 12 -28.16 -6.76 2.78
N ARG A 13 -28.34 -5.56 3.34
CA ARG A 13 -28.59 -4.33 2.56
C ARG A 13 -27.30 -3.58 2.19
N THR A 14 -26.17 -3.92 2.80
CA THR A 14 -24.91 -3.22 2.57
C THR A 14 -24.18 -3.83 1.37
N VAL A 15 -23.78 -2.97 0.43
CA VAL A 15 -22.91 -3.33 -0.69
C VAL A 15 -21.48 -3.02 -0.26
N ALA A 16 -20.69 -4.07 -0.03
CA ALA A 16 -19.30 -3.93 0.42
C ALA A 16 -18.32 -3.81 -0.75
N VAL A 17 -18.65 -4.41 -1.91
CA VAL A 17 -17.93 -4.27 -3.18
C VAL A 17 -18.97 -4.12 -4.28
N ASP A 18 -18.79 -3.19 -5.21
CA ASP A 18 -19.76 -2.80 -6.20
C ASP A 18 -19.11 -2.68 -7.59
N ASP A 19 -19.38 -3.65 -8.46
CA ASP A 19 -18.91 -3.74 -9.85
C ASP A 19 -17.38 -3.58 -10.01
N LEU A 20 -16.61 -4.22 -9.12
CA LEU A 20 -15.15 -4.07 -9.09
C LEU A 20 -14.51 -4.93 -10.19
N THR A 21 -13.69 -4.29 -11.04
CA THR A 21 -12.96 -4.96 -12.13
C THR A 21 -11.50 -4.51 -12.12
N PHE A 22 -10.56 -5.45 -11.99
CA PHE A 22 -9.11 -5.22 -12.12
C PHE A 22 -8.36 -6.52 -12.38
N THR A 23 -7.07 -6.40 -12.77
CA THR A 23 -6.21 -7.55 -13.04
C THR A 23 -4.86 -7.41 -12.38
N VAL A 24 -4.41 -8.44 -11.64
CA VAL A 24 -3.07 -8.54 -11.07
C VAL A 24 -2.18 -9.37 -11.99
N LYS A 25 -1.18 -8.73 -12.56
CA LYS A 25 -0.29 -9.33 -13.57
C LYS A 25 0.87 -10.08 -12.93
N PRO A 26 1.39 -11.13 -13.58
CA PRO A 26 2.63 -11.80 -13.15
C PRO A 26 3.84 -10.88 -13.32
N GLY A 27 4.89 -11.15 -12.53
CA GLY A 27 6.16 -10.44 -12.60
C GLY A 27 6.17 -9.09 -11.88
N LEU A 28 5.08 -8.71 -11.23
CA LEU A 28 4.93 -7.43 -10.52
C LEU A 28 4.39 -7.65 -9.11
N VAL A 29 4.78 -6.78 -8.20
CA VAL A 29 4.07 -6.58 -6.94
C VAL A 29 2.99 -5.54 -7.16
N THR A 30 1.72 -5.95 -7.00
CA THR A 30 0.56 -5.05 -7.09
C THR A 30 0.07 -4.71 -5.69
N GLY A 31 0.05 -3.42 -5.37
CA GLY A 31 -0.54 -2.88 -4.15
C GLY A 31 -2.05 -2.75 -4.27
N PHE A 32 -2.80 -3.24 -3.29
CA PHE A 32 -4.25 -3.10 -3.20
C PHE A 32 -4.60 -2.12 -2.09
N LEU A 33 -4.94 -0.91 -2.45
CA LEU A 33 -5.09 0.24 -1.60
C LEU A 33 -6.54 0.63 -1.38
N GLY A 34 -6.84 1.19 -0.23
CA GLY A 34 -8.16 1.74 0.09
C GLY A 34 -8.26 2.00 1.59
N PRO A 35 -9.11 2.93 2.03
CA PRO A 35 -9.37 3.16 3.45
C PRO A 35 -9.94 1.91 4.13
N ASN A 36 -10.02 1.94 5.45
CA ASN A 36 -10.71 0.90 6.20
C ASN A 36 -12.19 0.87 5.79
N GLY A 37 -12.75 -0.32 5.58
CA GLY A 37 -14.11 -0.47 5.07
C GLY A 37 -14.25 -0.37 3.55
N ALA A 38 -13.20 -0.06 2.79
CA ALA A 38 -13.27 0.06 1.32
C ALA A 38 -13.56 -1.25 0.57
N GLY A 39 -13.55 -2.40 1.23
CA GLY A 39 -13.83 -3.70 0.62
C GLY A 39 -12.61 -4.56 0.28
N LYS A 40 -11.38 -4.17 0.71
CA LYS A 40 -10.13 -4.92 0.41
C LYS A 40 -10.20 -6.38 0.84
N SER A 41 -10.34 -6.64 2.13
CA SER A 41 -10.38 -8.01 2.69
C SER A 41 -11.57 -8.80 2.16
N THR A 42 -12.71 -8.15 1.92
CA THR A 42 -13.89 -8.78 1.28
C THR A 42 -13.56 -9.26 -0.13
N THR A 43 -12.92 -8.42 -0.94
CA THR A 43 -12.46 -8.79 -2.29
C THR A 43 -11.47 -9.96 -2.24
N MET A 44 -10.48 -9.90 -1.33
CA MET A 44 -9.49 -10.98 -1.17
C MET A 44 -10.13 -12.31 -0.75
N ARG A 45 -11.14 -12.27 0.13
CA ARG A 45 -11.93 -13.46 0.51
C ARG A 45 -12.73 -14.02 -0.66
N ALA A 46 -13.29 -13.15 -1.50
CA ALA A 46 -14.00 -13.59 -2.72
C ALA A 46 -13.03 -14.25 -3.71
N VAL A 47 -11.81 -13.71 -3.90
CA VAL A 47 -10.76 -14.35 -4.73
C VAL A 47 -10.43 -15.76 -4.26
N LEU A 48 -10.39 -16.01 -2.94
CA LEU A 48 -10.15 -17.32 -2.35
C LEU A 48 -11.41 -18.22 -2.31
N GLY A 49 -12.55 -17.75 -2.82
CA GLY A 49 -13.81 -18.48 -2.77
C GLY A 49 -14.34 -18.73 -1.35
N LEU A 50 -13.87 -17.94 -0.37
CA LEU A 50 -14.37 -17.99 1.01
C LEU A 50 -15.73 -17.32 1.16
N GLU A 51 -16.06 -16.46 0.21
CA GLU A 51 -17.33 -15.75 0.13
C GLU A 51 -17.85 -15.79 -1.31
N ILE A 52 -19.16 -15.96 -1.45
CA ILE A 52 -19.81 -16.10 -2.76
C ILE A 52 -20.26 -14.70 -3.23
N PRO A 53 -19.83 -14.24 -4.41
CA PRO A 53 -20.25 -12.97 -4.97
C PRO A 53 -21.75 -12.93 -5.25
N ALA A 54 -22.38 -11.76 -5.07
CA ALA A 54 -23.75 -11.51 -5.51
C ALA A 54 -23.84 -11.36 -7.05
N ALA A 55 -22.76 -10.84 -7.67
CA ALA A 55 -22.57 -10.77 -9.12
C ALA A 55 -21.09 -10.72 -9.46
N GLY A 56 -20.75 -11.02 -10.72
CA GLY A 56 -19.37 -11.05 -11.21
C GLY A 56 -18.62 -12.29 -10.75
N GLU A 57 -17.30 -12.27 -10.95
CA GLU A 57 -16.40 -13.39 -10.64
C GLU A 57 -15.01 -12.94 -10.25
N ALA A 58 -14.30 -13.82 -9.53
CA ALA A 58 -12.88 -13.68 -9.25
C ALA A 58 -12.16 -14.99 -9.63
N LEU A 59 -11.11 -14.86 -10.45
CA LEU A 59 -10.41 -15.98 -11.05
C LEU A 59 -8.92 -15.94 -10.71
N VAL A 60 -8.33 -17.11 -10.53
CA VAL A 60 -6.90 -17.34 -10.37
C VAL A 60 -6.44 -18.21 -11.53
N ASP A 61 -5.57 -17.66 -12.40
CA ASP A 61 -5.15 -18.29 -13.66
C ASP A 61 -6.34 -18.79 -14.49
N GLY A 62 -7.39 -17.96 -14.61
CA GLY A 62 -8.60 -18.24 -15.38
C GLY A 62 -9.59 -19.21 -14.73
N HIS A 63 -9.38 -19.61 -13.48
CA HIS A 63 -10.24 -20.57 -12.76
C HIS A 63 -10.72 -20.00 -11.44
N ALA A 64 -11.97 -20.29 -11.06
CA ALA A 64 -12.42 -20.02 -9.69
C ALA A 64 -11.58 -20.83 -8.68
N TYR A 65 -11.12 -20.19 -7.61
CA TYR A 65 -10.24 -20.85 -6.62
C TYR A 65 -10.81 -22.14 -6.08
N ALA A 66 -12.11 -22.19 -5.80
CA ALA A 66 -12.81 -23.38 -5.31
C ALA A 66 -12.78 -24.57 -6.30
N SER A 67 -12.53 -24.34 -7.60
CA SER A 67 -12.43 -25.40 -8.61
C SER A 67 -11.01 -25.97 -8.76
N LEU A 68 -10.03 -25.36 -8.12
CA LEU A 68 -8.62 -25.77 -8.24
C LEU A 68 -8.38 -27.14 -7.56
N ARG A 69 -7.79 -28.08 -8.29
CA ARG A 69 -7.49 -29.43 -7.75
C ARG A 69 -6.39 -29.41 -6.70
N ARG A 70 -5.46 -28.46 -6.76
CA ARG A 70 -4.31 -28.30 -5.85
C ARG A 70 -4.14 -26.83 -5.51
N PRO A 71 -5.08 -26.23 -4.76
CA PRO A 71 -5.15 -24.78 -4.57
C PRO A 71 -3.87 -24.20 -3.99
N MET A 72 -3.23 -24.81 -2.99
CA MET A 72 -1.98 -24.32 -2.40
C MET A 72 -0.77 -24.34 -3.35
N ARG A 73 -0.82 -25.09 -4.46
CA ARG A 73 0.23 -25.06 -5.50
C ARG A 73 -0.01 -24.00 -6.56
N THR A 74 -1.24 -23.52 -6.66
CA THR A 74 -1.60 -22.44 -7.59
C THR A 74 -1.51 -21.09 -6.92
N MET A 75 -2.09 -20.97 -5.71
CA MET A 75 -2.12 -19.71 -4.97
C MET A 75 -1.85 -19.94 -3.48
N GLY A 76 -0.94 -19.12 -2.93
CA GLY A 76 -0.71 -18.98 -1.50
C GLY A 76 -1.30 -17.69 -0.99
N ALA A 77 -1.92 -17.70 0.19
CA ALA A 77 -2.53 -16.52 0.76
C ALA A 77 -2.26 -16.41 2.27
N LEU A 78 -2.14 -15.16 2.74
CA LEU A 78 -2.15 -14.78 4.14
C LEU A 78 -3.20 -13.70 4.33
N LEU A 79 -4.31 -14.02 5.00
CA LEU A 79 -5.37 -13.06 5.35
C LEU A 79 -5.30 -12.62 6.81
N ASP A 80 -4.85 -13.50 7.71
CA ASP A 80 -4.73 -13.23 9.14
C ASP A 80 -3.60 -14.07 9.75
N ALA A 81 -2.54 -13.40 10.17
CA ALA A 81 -1.41 -14.06 10.84
C ALA A 81 -1.76 -14.59 12.25
N GLY A 82 -2.85 -14.07 12.85
CA GLY A 82 -3.35 -14.52 14.15
C GLY A 82 -4.15 -15.81 14.08
N ALA A 83 -4.65 -16.21 12.90
CA ALA A 83 -5.50 -17.37 12.70
C ALA A 83 -4.74 -18.71 12.77
N VAL A 84 -3.91 -18.89 13.80
CA VAL A 84 -3.11 -20.10 14.06
C VAL A 84 -3.34 -20.63 15.45
N HIS A 85 -3.34 -21.97 15.60
CA HIS A 85 -3.54 -22.59 16.90
C HIS A 85 -2.25 -22.50 17.76
N GLY A 86 -2.27 -21.69 18.81
CA GLY A 86 -1.12 -21.37 19.65
C GLY A 86 -0.47 -22.57 20.35
N GLY A 87 -1.19 -23.68 20.55
CA GLY A 87 -0.68 -24.92 21.14
C GLY A 87 0.21 -25.75 20.22
N ARG A 88 0.19 -25.51 18.90
CA ARG A 88 1.05 -26.21 17.92
C ARG A 88 2.41 -25.55 17.83
N THR A 89 3.42 -26.31 17.41
CA THR A 89 4.70 -25.74 16.97
C THR A 89 4.59 -25.28 15.52
N ALA A 90 5.48 -24.35 15.09
CA ALA A 90 5.51 -23.88 13.70
C ALA A 90 5.71 -25.04 12.71
N ARG A 91 6.64 -25.94 13.00
CA ARG A 91 6.89 -27.16 12.22
C ARG A 91 5.64 -28.06 12.14
N ALA A 92 4.96 -28.28 13.26
CA ALA A 92 3.76 -29.12 13.28
C ALA A 92 2.60 -28.47 12.52
N HIS A 93 2.46 -27.15 12.60
CA HIS A 93 1.44 -26.38 11.86
C HIS A 93 1.65 -26.54 10.34
N LEU A 94 2.85 -26.19 9.84
CA LEU A 94 3.17 -26.32 8.41
C LEU A 94 3.15 -27.78 7.94
N GLY A 95 3.61 -28.71 8.78
CA GLY A 95 3.56 -30.14 8.50
C GLY A 95 2.13 -30.68 8.36
N CYS A 96 1.17 -30.12 9.11
CA CYS A 96 -0.25 -30.43 8.95
C CYS A 96 -0.77 -29.95 7.60
N LEU A 97 -0.49 -28.68 7.23
CA LEU A 97 -0.86 -28.10 5.95
C LEU A 97 -0.24 -28.87 4.78
N ALA A 98 1.04 -29.21 4.87
CA ALA A 98 1.74 -29.98 3.84
C ALA A 98 1.06 -31.35 3.60
N ARG A 99 0.80 -32.11 4.66
CA ARG A 99 0.16 -33.43 4.57
C ARG A 99 -1.26 -33.33 3.99
N SER A 100 -2.05 -32.37 4.44
CA SER A 100 -3.43 -32.18 3.96
C SER A 100 -3.50 -31.85 2.47
N ASN A 101 -2.42 -31.26 1.90
CA ASN A 101 -2.37 -30.82 0.52
C ASN A 101 -1.42 -31.64 -0.37
N GLY A 102 -0.92 -32.78 0.11
CA GLY A 102 -0.01 -33.65 -0.64
C GLY A 102 1.31 -32.93 -1.03
N ILE A 103 1.82 -32.07 -0.15
CA ILE A 103 3.08 -31.36 -0.31
C ILE A 103 4.18 -32.13 0.44
N ASP A 104 5.37 -32.26 -0.19
CA ASP A 104 6.52 -32.95 0.41
C ASP A 104 6.93 -32.27 1.73
N SER A 105 7.17 -33.07 2.76
CA SER A 105 7.60 -32.62 4.09
C SER A 105 8.91 -31.83 4.08
N ARG A 106 9.78 -32.05 3.08
CA ARG A 106 11.01 -31.29 2.88
C ARG A 106 10.75 -29.80 2.63
N ARG A 107 9.59 -29.45 2.05
CA ARG A 107 9.20 -28.05 1.87
C ARG A 107 8.98 -27.32 3.20
N VAL A 108 8.58 -28.03 4.25
CA VAL A 108 8.37 -27.41 5.58
C VAL A 108 9.68 -26.83 6.12
N ALA A 109 10.78 -27.59 6.03
CA ALA A 109 12.08 -27.08 6.46
C ALA A 109 12.54 -25.90 5.58
N ALA A 110 12.39 -26.02 4.26
CA ALA A 110 12.81 -24.99 3.31
C ALA A 110 12.07 -23.65 3.53
N VAL A 111 10.74 -23.66 3.73
CA VAL A 111 9.99 -22.42 3.96
C VAL A 111 10.26 -21.83 5.35
N LEU A 112 10.51 -22.64 6.37
CA LEU A 112 10.90 -22.16 7.70
C LEU A 112 12.27 -21.47 7.67
N ASP A 113 13.21 -22.00 6.91
CA ASP A 113 14.52 -21.38 6.69
C ASP A 113 14.36 -20.07 5.91
N GLN A 114 13.60 -20.09 4.81
CA GLN A 114 13.35 -18.90 3.96
C GLN A 114 12.76 -17.72 4.74
N VAL A 115 11.90 -17.98 5.74
CA VAL A 115 11.31 -16.90 6.57
C VAL A 115 12.08 -16.64 7.87
N GLY A 116 13.22 -17.29 8.11
CA GLY A 116 14.05 -17.11 9.29
C GLY A 116 13.43 -17.66 10.59
N LEU A 117 12.65 -18.73 10.51
CA LEU A 117 12.02 -19.39 11.66
C LEU A 117 12.59 -20.78 11.94
N ALA A 118 13.68 -21.20 11.28
CA ALA A 118 14.25 -22.53 11.40
C ALA A 118 14.62 -22.91 12.86
N GLU A 119 15.31 -21.99 13.57
CA GLU A 119 15.78 -22.23 14.96
C GLU A 119 14.64 -22.29 15.98
N VAL A 120 13.50 -21.68 15.70
CA VAL A 120 12.33 -21.61 16.58
C VAL A 120 11.19 -22.52 16.12
N ALA A 121 11.41 -23.33 15.08
CA ALA A 121 10.41 -24.16 14.43
C ALA A 121 9.67 -25.11 15.39
N ASP A 122 10.33 -25.57 16.42
CA ASP A 122 9.80 -26.52 17.41
C ASP A 122 9.24 -25.83 18.68
N ARG A 123 9.25 -24.48 18.73
CA ARG A 123 8.58 -23.70 19.77
C ARG A 123 7.08 -23.59 19.48
N ARG A 124 6.26 -23.51 20.52
CA ARG A 124 4.81 -23.30 20.40
C ARG A 124 4.51 -21.90 19.87
N ILE A 125 3.60 -21.80 18.90
CA ILE A 125 3.18 -20.56 18.23
C ILE A 125 2.57 -19.55 19.23
N GLY A 126 1.95 -20.01 20.32
CA GLY A 126 1.42 -19.13 21.37
C GLY A 126 2.45 -18.18 21.99
N GLY A 127 3.74 -18.56 21.97
CA GLY A 127 4.85 -17.71 22.41
C GLY A 127 5.53 -16.90 21.31
N PHE A 128 4.98 -16.86 20.09
CA PHE A 128 5.53 -16.08 19.00
C PHE A 128 5.11 -14.61 19.10
N SER A 129 6.04 -13.69 18.78
CA SER A 129 5.70 -12.29 18.55
C SER A 129 4.76 -12.16 17.33
N LEU A 130 4.15 -10.99 17.17
CA LEU A 130 3.31 -10.72 15.99
C LEU A 130 4.13 -10.88 14.69
N GLY A 131 5.34 -10.35 14.63
CA GLY A 131 6.24 -10.51 13.49
C GLY A 131 6.61 -11.96 13.19
N MET A 132 6.83 -12.80 14.23
CA MET A 132 7.04 -14.23 14.02
C MET A 132 5.80 -14.94 13.48
N LYS A 133 4.59 -14.53 13.88
CA LYS A 133 3.34 -15.05 13.33
C LYS A 133 3.14 -14.63 11.88
N GLN A 134 3.48 -13.39 11.53
CA GLN A 134 3.49 -12.91 10.14
C GLN A 134 4.43 -13.75 9.27
N ARG A 135 5.67 -13.95 9.71
CA ARG A 135 6.63 -14.82 9.01
C ARG A 135 6.11 -16.26 8.85
N LEU A 136 5.45 -16.80 9.86
CA LEU A 136 4.84 -18.14 9.79
C LEU A 136 3.68 -18.18 8.78
N GLY A 137 2.83 -17.16 8.72
CA GLY A 137 1.77 -17.03 7.74
C GLY A 137 2.30 -16.95 6.30
N ILE A 138 3.39 -16.20 6.11
CA ILE A 138 4.10 -16.14 4.82
C ILE A 138 4.69 -17.52 4.47
N ALA A 139 5.30 -18.23 5.42
CA ALA A 139 5.78 -19.60 5.21
C ALA A 139 4.64 -20.54 4.77
N ALA A 140 3.46 -20.42 5.37
CA ALA A 140 2.29 -21.19 4.97
C ALA A 140 1.84 -20.86 3.53
N ALA A 141 1.84 -19.59 3.15
CA ALA A 141 1.52 -19.15 1.80
C ALA A 141 2.55 -19.67 0.77
N LEU A 142 3.84 -19.75 1.12
CA LEU A 142 4.91 -20.24 0.25
C LEU A 142 5.02 -21.78 0.21
N LEU A 143 4.32 -22.49 1.08
CA LEU A 143 4.51 -23.92 1.29
C LEU A 143 4.29 -24.77 0.03
N GLY A 144 3.27 -24.42 -0.76
CA GLY A 144 2.92 -25.09 -2.01
C GLY A 144 3.77 -24.69 -3.22
N ASP A 145 4.69 -23.74 -3.06
CA ASP A 145 5.47 -23.11 -4.14
C ASP A 145 4.59 -22.52 -5.25
N PRO A 146 3.59 -21.67 -4.88
CA PRO A 146 2.58 -21.20 -5.81
C PRO A 146 3.10 -20.11 -6.75
N ALA A 147 2.50 -20.05 -7.96
CA ALA A 147 2.76 -18.95 -8.91
C ALA A 147 2.04 -17.65 -8.54
N VAL A 148 0.99 -17.72 -7.72
CA VAL A 148 0.18 -16.56 -7.29
C VAL A 148 0.24 -16.43 -5.78
N LEU A 149 0.49 -15.23 -5.29
CA LEU A 149 0.60 -14.91 -3.87
C LEU A 149 -0.28 -13.72 -3.52
N MET A 150 -0.97 -13.81 -2.39
CA MET A 150 -1.85 -12.75 -1.90
C MET A 150 -1.68 -12.55 -0.40
N PHE A 151 -1.41 -11.30 0.02
CA PHE A 151 -1.11 -10.96 1.39
C PHE A 151 -1.99 -9.79 1.85
N ASP A 152 -2.80 -10.00 2.89
CA ASP A 152 -3.61 -8.95 3.52
C ASP A 152 -2.82 -8.36 4.70
N GLU A 153 -2.43 -7.08 4.57
CA GLU A 153 -1.71 -6.31 5.58
C GLU A 153 -0.47 -7.03 6.18
N PRO A 154 0.43 -7.62 5.37
CA PRO A 154 1.53 -8.44 5.90
C PRO A 154 2.63 -7.63 6.59
N LEU A 155 2.64 -6.30 6.44
CA LEU A 155 3.61 -5.39 7.07
C LEU A 155 3.24 -5.05 8.52
N ASN A 156 2.00 -5.32 8.91
CA ASN A 156 1.51 -4.95 10.23
C ASN A 156 2.24 -5.66 11.37
N GLY A 157 2.70 -4.86 12.33
CA GLY A 157 3.37 -5.37 13.53
C GLY A 157 4.78 -5.90 13.30
N LEU A 158 5.38 -5.59 12.16
CA LEU A 158 6.80 -5.80 11.91
C LEU A 158 7.62 -4.58 12.35
N ASP A 159 8.83 -4.85 12.80
CA ASP A 159 9.85 -3.83 12.98
C ASP A 159 10.44 -3.37 11.63
N PRO A 160 11.23 -2.29 11.58
CA PRO A 160 11.80 -1.79 10.33
C PRO A 160 12.67 -2.81 9.58
N GLU A 161 13.30 -3.76 10.29
CA GLU A 161 14.08 -4.84 9.67
C GLU A 161 13.13 -5.87 9.02
N GLY A 162 12.07 -6.25 9.71
CA GLY A 162 11.02 -7.13 9.19
C GLY A 162 10.32 -6.57 7.96
N ILE A 163 10.05 -5.26 7.93
CA ILE A 163 9.46 -4.57 6.78
C ILE A 163 10.42 -4.65 5.58
N ARG A 164 11.71 -4.36 5.76
CA ARG A 164 12.71 -4.47 4.69
C ARG A 164 12.81 -5.91 4.17
N TRP A 165 12.88 -6.88 5.07
CA TRP A 165 12.95 -8.28 4.71
C TRP A 165 11.74 -8.73 3.84
N ILE A 166 10.51 -8.38 4.25
CA ILE A 166 9.31 -8.79 3.47
C ILE A 166 9.26 -8.09 2.12
N ARG A 167 9.64 -6.81 2.05
CA ARG A 167 9.73 -6.08 0.78
C ARG A 167 10.67 -6.77 -0.20
N ASP A 168 11.89 -7.12 0.26
CA ASP A 168 12.89 -7.78 -0.57
C ASP A 168 12.41 -9.18 -1.00
N LEU A 169 11.76 -9.91 -0.11
CA LEU A 169 11.13 -11.19 -0.43
C LEU A 169 10.06 -11.05 -1.51
N LEU A 170 9.11 -10.12 -1.37
CA LEU A 170 8.03 -9.94 -2.34
C LEU A 170 8.56 -9.53 -3.72
N ARG A 171 9.55 -8.64 -3.77
CA ARG A 171 10.22 -8.24 -5.00
C ARG A 171 10.97 -9.39 -5.65
N SER A 172 11.67 -10.21 -4.86
CA SER A 172 12.34 -11.41 -5.38
C SER A 172 11.34 -12.38 -6.01
N LEU A 173 10.22 -12.65 -5.33
CA LEU A 173 9.17 -13.55 -5.82
C LEU A 173 8.52 -13.01 -7.11
N ALA A 174 8.26 -11.70 -7.19
CA ALA A 174 7.79 -11.08 -8.42
C ALA A 174 8.83 -11.16 -9.54
N GLY A 175 10.12 -10.92 -9.24
CA GLY A 175 11.23 -11.08 -10.17
C GLY A 175 11.39 -12.51 -10.73
N GLU A 176 10.94 -13.53 -10.00
CA GLU A 176 10.82 -14.92 -10.48
C GLU A 176 9.64 -15.12 -11.46
N GLY A 177 8.85 -14.07 -11.73
CA GLY A 177 7.66 -14.11 -12.58
C GLY A 177 6.36 -14.46 -11.85
N ARG A 178 6.36 -14.52 -10.51
CA ARG A 178 5.13 -14.80 -9.74
C ARG A 178 4.22 -13.56 -9.73
N THR A 179 2.93 -13.80 -9.56
CA THR A 179 1.92 -12.76 -9.35
C THR A 179 1.84 -12.47 -7.85
N VAL A 180 2.03 -11.22 -7.46
CA VAL A 180 1.97 -10.81 -6.04
C VAL A 180 0.95 -9.72 -5.85
N LEU A 181 -0.07 -9.96 -5.01
CA LEU A 181 -1.05 -8.98 -4.55
C LEU A 181 -0.83 -8.70 -3.07
N LEU A 182 -0.67 -7.44 -2.71
CA LEU A 182 -0.37 -6.98 -1.36
C LEU A 182 -1.34 -5.88 -0.96
N SER A 183 -2.17 -6.10 0.08
CA SER A 183 -2.89 -4.97 0.69
C SER A 183 -2.02 -4.27 1.73
N SER A 184 -2.15 -2.96 1.82
CA SER A 184 -1.52 -2.16 2.88
C SER A 184 -2.28 -0.86 3.11
N HIS A 185 -2.21 -0.35 4.33
CA HIS A 185 -2.58 1.02 4.67
C HIS A 185 -1.33 1.91 4.86
N LEU A 186 -0.13 1.32 4.84
CA LEU A 186 1.16 2.03 4.93
C LEU A 186 1.62 2.43 3.53
N MET A 187 1.18 3.61 3.08
CA MET A 187 1.39 4.08 1.71
C MET A 187 2.87 4.21 1.34
N ASN A 188 3.67 4.75 2.25
CA ASN A 188 5.10 4.96 2.03
C ASN A 188 5.85 3.62 1.84
N GLU A 189 5.51 2.60 2.63
CA GLU A 189 6.09 1.26 2.48
C GLU A 189 5.63 0.58 1.21
N LEU A 190 4.35 0.80 0.83
CA LEU A 190 3.82 0.26 -0.41
C LEU A 190 4.46 0.92 -1.64
N ALA A 191 4.67 2.24 -1.62
CA ALA A 191 5.36 2.97 -2.69
C ALA A 191 6.77 2.41 -2.95
N LEU A 192 7.44 1.96 -1.88
CA LEU A 192 8.75 1.32 -1.96
C LEU A 192 8.68 -0.15 -2.40
N THR A 193 7.52 -0.79 -2.40
CA THR A 193 7.37 -2.25 -2.62
C THR A 193 6.70 -2.57 -3.95
N ALA A 194 5.61 -1.86 -4.28
CA ALA A 194 4.75 -2.16 -5.42
C ALA A 194 5.10 -1.33 -6.65
N GLU A 195 5.14 -1.97 -7.80
CA GLU A 195 5.30 -1.33 -9.12
C GLU A 195 3.95 -0.89 -9.71
N HIS A 196 2.86 -1.49 -9.27
CA HIS A 196 1.50 -1.20 -9.72
C HIS A 196 0.55 -1.07 -8.53
N VAL A 197 -0.47 -0.22 -8.65
CA VAL A 197 -1.44 -0.02 -7.58
C VAL A 197 -2.86 -0.07 -8.12
N VAL A 198 -3.72 -0.74 -7.36
CA VAL A 198 -5.17 -0.76 -7.51
C VAL A 198 -5.76 -0.06 -6.30
N VAL A 199 -6.40 1.09 -6.50
CA VAL A 199 -6.99 1.91 -5.44
C VAL A 199 -8.50 1.72 -5.45
N ILE A 200 -9.07 1.38 -4.30
CA ILE A 200 -10.52 1.24 -4.14
C ILE A 200 -11.06 2.15 -3.04
N GLY A 201 -12.30 2.61 -3.21
CA GLY A 201 -13.05 3.37 -2.22
C GLY A 201 -14.53 3.01 -2.27
N ARG A 202 -15.15 2.81 -1.11
CA ARG A 202 -16.57 2.39 -0.98
C ARG A 202 -16.95 1.23 -1.89
N GLY A 203 -16.05 0.24 -2.02
CA GLY A 203 -16.27 -0.96 -2.82
C GLY A 203 -16.07 -0.79 -4.33
N ARG A 204 -15.67 0.38 -4.82
CA ARG A 204 -15.50 0.68 -6.25
C ARG A 204 -14.03 0.95 -6.59
N LEU A 205 -13.66 0.70 -7.84
CA LEU A 205 -12.35 1.05 -8.38
C LEU A 205 -12.23 2.57 -8.51
N ILE A 206 -11.13 3.12 -7.98
CA ILE A 206 -10.77 4.53 -8.13
C ILE A 206 -9.62 4.69 -9.13
N ALA A 207 -8.56 3.87 -9.00
CA ALA A 207 -7.42 3.89 -9.90
C ALA A 207 -6.82 2.48 -10.07
N ASP A 208 -6.30 2.20 -11.27
CA ASP A 208 -5.58 0.98 -11.65
C ASP A 208 -4.41 1.42 -12.55
N THR A 209 -3.21 1.63 -11.95
CA THR A 209 -2.12 2.36 -12.62
C THR A 209 -0.75 1.98 -12.04
N PRO A 210 0.35 2.15 -12.80
CA PRO A 210 1.70 2.07 -12.25
C PRO A 210 1.91 3.06 -11.09
N THR A 211 2.61 2.63 -10.03
CA THR A 211 2.84 3.43 -8.82
C THR A 211 3.49 4.78 -9.14
N GLY A 212 4.47 4.80 -10.04
CA GLY A 212 5.12 6.05 -10.46
C GLY A 212 4.20 7.00 -11.22
N ALA A 213 3.25 6.48 -12.01
CA ALA A 213 2.29 7.29 -12.74
C ALA A 213 1.27 7.94 -11.78
N LEU A 214 0.86 7.21 -10.73
CA LEU A 214 -0.01 7.76 -9.70
C LEU A 214 0.65 8.96 -9.01
N ALA A 215 1.90 8.80 -8.53
CA ALA A 215 2.65 9.88 -7.90
C ALA A 215 2.82 11.09 -8.83
N ALA A 216 3.08 10.85 -10.13
CA ALA A 216 3.24 11.92 -11.11
C ALA A 216 1.96 12.73 -11.39
N GLN A 217 0.77 12.10 -11.31
CA GLN A 217 -0.52 12.80 -11.49
C GLN A 217 -0.78 13.87 -10.41
N PHE A 218 -0.17 13.73 -9.23
CA PHE A 218 -0.30 14.64 -8.10
C PHE A 218 0.95 15.51 -7.90
N GLN A 219 1.87 15.51 -8.87
CA GLN A 219 3.02 16.41 -8.89
C GLN A 219 2.51 17.83 -9.12
N ARG A 220 2.43 18.66 -8.06
CA ARG A 220 1.79 19.96 -8.17
C ARG A 220 2.65 21.12 -7.74
N ASP A 221 3.66 20.90 -6.92
CA ASP A 221 4.38 21.99 -6.29
C ASP A 221 5.89 21.92 -6.57
N VAL A 222 6.48 23.07 -6.85
CA VAL A 222 7.93 23.24 -6.87
C VAL A 222 8.32 24.07 -5.66
N LEU A 223 9.18 23.53 -4.79
CA LEU A 223 9.78 24.29 -3.71
C LEU A 223 10.85 25.20 -4.29
N VAL A 224 10.69 26.49 -4.06
CA VAL A 224 11.63 27.51 -4.53
C VAL A 224 12.12 28.32 -3.33
N ARG A 225 13.42 28.38 -3.14
CA ARG A 225 14.04 29.31 -2.20
C ARG A 225 14.91 30.29 -2.99
N SER A 226 14.66 31.57 -2.82
CA SER A 226 15.35 32.63 -3.55
C SER A 226 15.98 33.67 -2.61
N ALA A 227 16.80 34.53 -3.19
CA ALA A 227 17.36 35.68 -2.47
C ALA A 227 16.30 36.74 -2.20
N ASP A 228 15.25 36.80 -3.04
CA ASP A 228 14.14 37.77 -2.96
C ASP A 228 12.81 37.02 -3.21
N PRO A 229 12.26 36.35 -2.17
CA PRO A 229 11.07 35.52 -2.32
C PRO A 229 9.81 36.32 -2.62
N GLU A 230 9.69 37.54 -2.09
CA GLU A 230 8.49 38.38 -2.30
C GLU A 230 8.38 38.83 -3.77
N ARG A 231 9.47 39.34 -4.32
CA ARG A 231 9.55 39.76 -5.74
C ARG A 231 9.35 38.57 -6.69
N LEU A 232 9.92 37.40 -6.35
CA LEU A 232 9.70 36.17 -7.13
C LEU A 232 8.24 35.75 -7.09
N ALA A 233 7.59 35.79 -5.93
CA ALA A 233 6.18 35.46 -5.78
C ALA A 233 5.26 36.38 -6.61
N GLU A 234 5.55 37.68 -6.66
CA GLU A 234 4.81 38.63 -7.50
C GLU A 234 4.93 38.29 -8.99
N ILE A 235 6.14 38.00 -9.46
CA ILE A 235 6.38 37.62 -10.86
C ILE A 235 5.64 36.35 -11.21
N LEU A 236 5.72 35.32 -10.37
CA LEU A 236 5.05 34.03 -10.60
C LEU A 236 3.53 34.17 -10.61
N ARG A 237 2.94 34.97 -9.67
CA ARG A 237 1.50 35.24 -9.66
C ARG A 237 1.05 36.01 -10.91
N ALA A 238 1.87 36.91 -11.43
CA ALA A 238 1.59 37.65 -12.68
C ALA A 238 1.50 36.70 -13.91
N HIS A 239 2.14 35.51 -13.85
CA HIS A 239 2.04 34.45 -14.85
C HIS A 239 0.89 33.46 -14.58
N GLY A 240 0.00 33.74 -13.62
CA GLY A 240 -1.21 32.96 -13.36
C GLY A 240 -0.99 31.70 -12.56
N VAL A 241 0.15 31.54 -11.89
CA VAL A 241 0.45 30.38 -11.03
C VAL A 241 0.13 30.65 -9.57
N SER A 242 -0.29 29.61 -8.85
CA SER A 242 -0.53 29.68 -7.40
C SER A 242 0.79 29.63 -6.65
N VAL A 243 1.00 30.57 -5.73
CA VAL A 243 2.21 30.63 -4.89
C VAL A 243 1.81 30.75 -3.43
N ALA A 244 2.21 29.76 -2.64
CA ALA A 244 2.03 29.72 -1.19
C ALA A 244 3.38 29.82 -0.46
N PRO A 245 3.44 30.46 0.72
CA PRO A 245 4.64 30.40 1.56
C PRO A 245 4.85 29.00 2.15
N GLU A 246 6.11 28.63 2.39
CA GLU A 246 6.46 27.42 3.13
C GLU A 246 6.08 27.63 4.62
N ASP A 247 5.04 26.92 5.11
CA ASP A 247 4.66 26.98 6.50
C ASP A 247 5.69 26.27 7.39
N ALA A 248 5.99 26.85 8.57
CA ALA A 248 6.98 26.33 9.52
C ALA A 248 6.62 24.94 10.12
N SER A 249 5.43 24.43 9.82
CA SER A 249 4.94 23.12 10.26
C SER A 249 5.40 21.94 9.38
N ASP A 250 5.93 22.22 8.18
CA ASP A 250 6.30 21.18 7.20
C ASP A 250 7.79 20.82 7.22
N THR A 251 8.58 21.45 8.08
CA THR A 251 9.98 21.13 8.35
C THR A 251 10.07 19.95 9.33
N GLY A 252 9.88 18.71 8.85
CA GLY A 252 10.25 17.49 9.56
C GLY A 252 11.73 17.58 9.98
N MET A 253 11.95 17.55 11.31
CA MET A 253 13.23 17.63 12.02
C MET A 253 14.39 16.95 11.28
N HIS A 254 15.31 17.74 10.75
CA HIS A 254 16.77 17.50 10.80
C HIS A 254 17.50 18.68 10.14
N GLY A 255 18.06 19.56 10.95
CA GLY A 255 18.97 20.60 10.46
C GLY A 255 19.04 21.81 11.39
N THR A 256 20.01 21.78 12.28
CA THR A 256 20.42 22.95 13.09
C THR A 256 20.86 24.11 12.21
N GLY A 257 20.17 25.25 12.36
CA GLY A 257 20.78 26.57 12.22
C GLY A 257 20.56 27.31 10.91
N MET A 258 19.89 28.36 11.05
CA MET A 258 20.00 29.71 10.49
C MET A 258 18.65 30.25 9.97
N HIS A 259 18.37 31.43 10.48
CA HIS A 259 17.17 32.24 10.27
C HIS A 259 16.65 32.36 8.83
N GLY A 260 15.34 32.18 8.62
CA GLY A 260 14.46 32.99 7.81
C GLY A 260 14.82 33.20 6.35
N THR A 261 14.80 32.14 5.51
CA THR A 261 14.57 32.36 4.08
C THR A 261 13.31 31.53 3.74
N GLY A 262 12.15 32.20 3.79
CA GLY A 262 10.87 31.58 3.46
C GLY A 262 10.93 30.97 2.07
N GLY A 263 10.70 29.65 1.99
CA GLY A 263 10.49 28.97 0.73
C GLY A 263 9.11 29.32 0.16
N LEU A 264 8.95 29.16 -1.12
CA LEU A 264 7.69 29.29 -1.83
C LEU A 264 7.32 27.95 -2.45
N PHE A 265 6.08 27.52 -2.27
CA PHE A 265 5.49 26.45 -3.05
C PHE A 265 4.80 27.04 -4.28
N VAL A 266 5.25 26.64 -5.46
CA VAL A 266 4.73 27.10 -6.74
C VAL A 266 3.96 25.97 -7.40
N ARG A 267 2.68 26.19 -7.69
CA ARG A 267 1.78 25.23 -8.30
C ARG A 267 1.35 25.71 -9.69
N GLY A 268 1.47 24.81 -10.69
CA GLY A 268 1.00 25.08 -12.06
C GLY A 268 2.10 25.55 -13.01
N MET A 269 3.39 25.46 -12.61
CA MET A 269 4.54 25.77 -13.47
C MET A 269 5.67 24.77 -13.16
N ASP A 270 6.41 24.34 -14.16
CA ASP A 270 7.52 23.43 -13.94
C ASP A 270 8.79 24.16 -13.45
N ALA A 271 9.74 23.38 -12.91
CA ALA A 271 10.97 23.94 -12.34
C ALA A 271 11.83 24.67 -13.39
N ALA A 272 11.85 24.20 -14.65
CA ALA A 272 12.62 24.85 -15.71
C ALA A 272 12.05 26.23 -16.04
N GLU A 273 10.74 26.32 -16.20
CA GLU A 273 10.03 27.59 -16.44
C GLU A 273 10.23 28.59 -15.29
N ILE A 274 10.14 28.11 -14.03
CA ILE A 274 10.40 28.94 -12.84
C ILE A 274 11.86 29.44 -12.86
N GLY A 275 12.82 28.57 -13.19
CA GLY A 275 14.23 28.92 -13.29
C GLY A 275 14.50 29.98 -14.34
N GLU A 276 13.88 29.89 -15.52
CA GLU A 276 13.99 30.88 -16.57
C GLU A 276 13.40 32.24 -16.18
N LEU A 277 12.24 32.27 -15.53
CA LEU A 277 11.63 33.49 -15.04
C LEU A 277 12.49 34.19 -13.99
N ALA A 278 13.02 33.42 -13.04
CA ALA A 278 13.94 33.97 -12.03
C ALA A 278 15.21 34.54 -12.65
N LEU A 279 15.78 33.83 -13.64
CA LEU A 279 16.96 34.31 -14.36
C LEU A 279 16.70 35.62 -15.11
N ARG A 280 15.59 35.72 -15.85
CA ARG A 280 15.16 36.93 -16.55
C ARG A 280 14.92 38.12 -15.60
N ALA A 281 14.43 37.81 -14.39
CA ALA A 281 14.21 38.82 -13.35
C ALA A 281 15.47 39.19 -12.56
N GLY A 282 16.60 38.54 -12.80
CA GLY A 282 17.84 38.72 -12.05
C GLY A 282 17.77 38.24 -10.60
N ILE A 283 16.90 37.26 -10.29
CA ILE A 283 16.71 36.73 -8.95
C ILE A 283 17.53 35.45 -8.81
N ALA A 284 18.45 35.42 -7.85
CA ALA A 284 19.23 34.23 -7.55
C ALA A 284 18.38 33.20 -6.79
N LEU A 285 18.30 31.98 -7.33
CA LEU A 285 17.68 30.85 -6.66
C LEU A 285 18.72 30.14 -5.77
N ARG A 286 18.30 29.75 -4.57
CA ARG A 286 19.08 28.92 -3.62
C ARG A 286 18.67 27.47 -3.68
N GLU A 287 17.40 27.24 -3.99
CA GLU A 287 16.80 25.90 -4.15
C GLU A 287 15.68 25.98 -5.19
N LEU A 288 15.59 24.95 -6.01
CA LEU A 288 14.54 24.73 -7.00
C LEU A 288 14.29 23.25 -7.12
N THR A 289 13.39 22.73 -6.29
CA THR A 289 13.16 21.30 -6.13
C THR A 289 11.72 20.97 -6.49
N PRO A 290 11.46 20.20 -7.58
CA PRO A 290 10.13 19.65 -7.82
C PRO A 290 9.75 18.73 -6.65
N ARG A 291 8.62 19.01 -6.00
CA ARG A 291 8.03 18.10 -5.02
C ARG A 291 7.07 17.16 -5.76
N SER A 292 7.38 15.88 -5.76
CA SER A 292 6.38 14.87 -6.08
C SER A 292 5.49 14.70 -4.86
N ALA A 293 4.18 14.74 -5.06
CA ALA A 293 3.25 14.31 -4.02
C ALA A 293 3.69 12.90 -3.54
N SER A 294 3.66 12.69 -2.25
CA SER A 294 3.82 11.33 -1.72
C SER A 294 2.65 10.47 -2.21
N LEU A 295 2.84 9.17 -2.31
CA LEU A 295 1.73 8.26 -2.63
C LEU A 295 0.58 8.44 -1.62
N GLU A 296 0.90 8.84 -0.39
CA GLU A 296 -0.06 9.12 0.67
C GLU A 296 -0.92 10.35 0.37
N GLU A 297 -0.31 11.46 -0.05
CA GLU A 297 -1.03 12.68 -0.46
C GLU A 297 -1.94 12.40 -1.66
N ALA A 298 -1.40 11.71 -2.69
CA ALA A 298 -2.16 11.30 -3.87
C ALA A 298 -3.36 10.41 -3.50
N PHE A 299 -3.16 9.46 -2.59
CA PHE A 299 -4.21 8.58 -2.11
C PHE A 299 -5.26 9.33 -1.29
N MET A 300 -4.88 10.22 -0.37
CA MET A 300 -5.80 11.01 0.44
C MET A 300 -6.71 11.86 -0.44
N GLU A 301 -6.17 12.51 -1.45
CA GLU A 301 -6.94 13.31 -2.41
C GLU A 301 -7.92 12.44 -3.24
N LEU A 302 -7.46 11.27 -3.71
CA LEU A 302 -8.31 10.33 -4.44
C LEU A 302 -9.44 9.72 -3.60
N THR A 303 -9.24 9.59 -2.31
CA THR A 303 -10.17 8.92 -1.41
C THR A 303 -10.96 9.88 -0.51
N GLU A 304 -10.75 11.19 -0.61
CA GLU A 304 -11.40 12.21 0.24
C GLU A 304 -12.92 12.04 0.27
N ASP A 305 -13.55 11.82 -0.88
CA ASP A 305 -14.99 11.55 -1.00
C ASP A 305 -15.40 10.12 -0.59
N SER A 306 -14.44 9.25 -0.29
CA SER A 306 -14.65 7.80 -0.08
C SER A 306 -14.48 7.34 1.35
N VAL A 307 -14.17 8.24 2.30
CA VAL A 307 -13.99 7.92 3.72
C VAL A 307 -15.35 7.86 4.43
N GLU A 308 -15.71 6.71 5.00
CA GLU A 308 -16.99 6.48 5.71
C GLU A 308 -17.12 7.27 7.02
N TYR A 309 -15.99 7.67 7.64
CA TYR A 309 -15.93 8.35 8.94
C TYR A 309 -15.15 9.67 8.86
N GLY A 310 -15.34 10.44 7.81
CA GLY A 310 -14.88 11.83 7.79
C GLY A 310 -15.63 12.63 8.85
N ALA A 311 -14.94 13.17 9.84
CA ALA A 311 -15.53 14.16 10.73
C ALA A 311 -15.98 15.33 9.85
N GLY A 312 -17.29 15.46 9.68
CA GLY A 312 -17.89 16.53 8.88
C GLY A 312 -17.44 17.90 9.41
N PRO A 313 -17.52 18.97 8.60
CA PRO A 313 -17.03 20.31 8.95
C PRO A 313 -17.61 20.90 10.27
N ALA A 314 -18.70 20.34 10.79
CA ALA A 314 -19.29 20.72 12.06
C ALA A 314 -18.49 20.26 13.31
N ALA A 315 -17.67 19.23 13.23
CA ALA A 315 -16.89 18.74 14.37
C ALA A 315 -15.59 19.53 14.60
N ARG A 316 -15.08 20.24 13.61
CA ARG A 316 -13.89 21.12 13.76
C ARG A 316 -14.20 22.42 14.51
N SER A 317 -15.45 22.87 14.50
CA SER A 317 -15.86 24.09 15.21
C SER A 317 -16.08 23.88 16.71
N ALA A 318 -16.40 22.66 17.15
CA ALA A 318 -16.68 22.36 18.56
C ALA A 318 -15.39 22.17 19.39
N ALA A 319 -14.32 21.66 18.80
CA ALA A 319 -13.05 21.41 19.51
C ALA A 319 -12.25 22.69 19.82
N VAL A 320 -12.49 23.79 19.11
CA VAL A 320 -11.79 25.08 19.34
C VAL A 320 -12.47 25.89 20.47
N SER A 321 -13.71 25.58 20.82
CA SER A 321 -14.48 26.32 21.86
C SER A 321 -14.33 25.76 23.27
N GLU A 322 -13.74 24.57 23.45
CA GLU A 322 -13.62 23.91 24.76
C GLU A 322 -12.26 24.09 25.44
N VAL A 323 -11.27 24.69 24.75
CA VAL A 323 -9.95 25.02 25.31
C VAL A 323 -9.89 26.47 25.87
N ALA A 324 -10.98 27.22 25.76
CA ALA A 324 -11.06 28.62 26.24
C ALA A 324 -12.06 28.83 27.43
N ARG A 325 -12.18 27.81 28.29
CA ARG A 325 -12.87 27.99 29.58
C ARG A 325 -12.09 27.37 30.72
#